data_73ca30f1656d52d7f851901783652fd2
#
_entry.id   73ca30f1656d52d7f851901783652fd2
#
_cell.length_a   1.000
_cell.length_b   1.000
_cell.length_c   1.000
_cell.angle_alpha   90.00
_cell.angle_beta   90.00
_cell.angle_gamma   90.00
#
_symmetry.space_group_name_H-M   'P 1'
#
loop_
_entity.id
_entity.type
_entity.pdbx_description
1 polymer ?
#
loop_
_entity_poly.entity_id
_entity_poly.type
_entity_poly.pdbx_seq_one_letter_code
_entity_poly.pdbx_strand_id
1 'polypeptide(L)'
;MKKLIFTAALCGLGFGAMAQKKPNEVLKNLETKTAYYSDIAQQIWGLAEMGYQEKQSSALLQETLANAGFKITTAVAGIPTAFTAEYGNEGPVIAILGEYDALPGLSQKAIPSKESAGEKAGHACGHHLFGTASTAAAIAVKEWLEANNKKGRIRFYGCPAEEGGSGKVYMVRAGLFNDVDIALHWHPGAKNAASAGAALANKSAKFRFYGVSAHAAAAPHMGRSALDGVEAMNNMVNMMREHVLEDARIHYVITSGGKAPNVVPDYAEVYYYARHNKRDVVMDIFDRMVKAAEGAALGTGTTMDYEIIGGTHELLPNLSLQEMVHKNLTKVGGVQYNDTELSFANTIAKTLGQDSADQETAAAIAPYQTTAKAGGSTDVGDVSFAVPTVGFGTATWVPGTAAHSWQAVAAGGTTIGNKGMMVAAKTLTLSAIELFNNPKLIAAAKKEHQERLGADFKYVPLIGDRAPALNYRN
;
A
#
# COMPACT_ATOMS: atom_id res chain seq x y z
N MET A 1 -61.37 62.34 -5.13
CA MET A 1 -60.92 61.11 -4.47
C MET A 1 -60.07 60.32 -5.47
N LYS A 2 -58.75 60.43 -5.38
CA LYS A 2 -57.79 59.73 -6.26
C LYS A 2 -57.35 58.45 -5.54
N LYS A 3 -57.64 57.27 -6.13
CA LYS A 3 -57.17 55.96 -5.66
C LYS A 3 -55.74 55.77 -6.10
N LEU A 4 -54.79 55.64 -5.19
CA LEU A 4 -53.43 55.14 -5.41
C LEU A 4 -53.45 53.61 -5.50
N ILE A 5 -53.00 53.11 -6.61
CA ILE A 5 -52.74 51.65 -6.79
C ILE A 5 -51.27 51.45 -6.49
N PHE A 6 -50.99 50.66 -5.41
CA PHE A 6 -49.66 50.19 -5.06
C PHE A 6 -49.38 48.88 -5.83
N THR A 7 -48.48 48.95 -6.79
CA THR A 7 -47.96 47.74 -7.48
C THR A 7 -46.78 47.18 -6.68
N ALA A 8 -46.99 46.06 -6.02
CA ALA A 8 -45.93 45.33 -5.34
C ALA A 8 -45.15 44.52 -6.39
N ALA A 9 -43.90 44.92 -6.61
CA ALA A 9 -42.96 44.15 -7.45
C ALA A 9 -42.43 42.97 -6.60
N LEU A 10 -42.85 41.74 -6.90
CA LEU A 10 -42.24 40.51 -6.37
C LEU A 10 -40.91 40.30 -7.07
N CYS A 11 -39.80 40.61 -6.40
CA CYS A 11 -38.47 40.13 -6.79
C CYS A 11 -38.37 38.63 -6.49
N GLY A 12 -38.66 37.81 -7.47
CA GLY A 12 -38.38 36.37 -7.43
C GLY A 12 -36.88 36.12 -7.43
N LEU A 13 -36.28 35.84 -6.25
CA LEU A 13 -34.96 35.23 -6.18
C LEU A 13 -35.06 33.82 -6.77
N GLY A 14 -34.70 33.71 -8.02
CA GLY A 14 -34.49 32.42 -8.69
C GLY A 14 -33.31 31.71 -8.06
N PHE A 15 -33.54 30.84 -7.07
CA PHE A 15 -32.60 29.80 -6.73
C PHE A 15 -32.49 28.88 -7.95
N GLY A 16 -31.46 29.10 -8.76
CA GLY A 16 -31.09 28.15 -9.80
C GLY A 16 -30.83 26.80 -9.14
N ALA A 17 -31.74 25.85 -9.33
CA ALA A 17 -31.52 24.47 -8.95
C ALA A 17 -30.28 24.00 -9.70
N MET A 18 -29.12 23.91 -9.04
CA MET A 18 -27.94 23.28 -9.63
C MET A 18 -28.34 21.84 -9.99
N ALA A 19 -28.27 21.50 -11.27
CA ALA A 19 -28.57 20.16 -11.75
C ALA A 19 -27.66 19.16 -11.02
N GLN A 20 -28.25 18.17 -10.36
CA GLN A 20 -27.52 17.13 -9.66
C GLN A 20 -26.56 16.43 -10.65
N LYS A 21 -25.26 16.43 -10.35
CA LYS A 21 -24.27 15.72 -11.15
C LYS A 21 -24.46 14.21 -10.98
N LYS A 22 -24.82 13.52 -12.04
CA LYS A 22 -24.90 12.04 -12.05
C LYS A 22 -23.50 11.43 -11.99
N PRO A 23 -23.31 10.24 -11.44
CA PRO A 23 -22.00 9.58 -11.38
C PRO A 23 -21.27 9.52 -12.73
N ASN A 24 -21.98 9.24 -13.83
CA ASN A 24 -21.40 9.20 -15.17
C ASN A 24 -20.86 10.56 -15.65
N GLU A 25 -21.42 11.68 -15.21
CA GLU A 25 -20.91 13.02 -15.53
C GLU A 25 -19.61 13.29 -14.77
N VAL A 26 -19.50 12.82 -13.52
CA VAL A 26 -18.27 12.88 -12.74
C VAL A 26 -17.15 12.10 -13.42
N LEU A 27 -17.44 10.87 -13.89
CA LEU A 27 -16.47 10.06 -14.61
C LEU A 27 -16.01 10.71 -15.92
N LYS A 28 -16.92 11.33 -16.68
CA LYS A 28 -16.57 12.09 -17.90
C LYS A 28 -15.66 13.28 -17.57
N ASN A 29 -15.97 14.02 -16.50
CA ASN A 29 -15.13 15.13 -16.06
C ASN A 29 -13.74 14.64 -15.63
N LEU A 30 -13.66 13.53 -14.90
CA LEU A 30 -12.39 12.91 -14.52
C LEU A 30 -11.58 12.49 -15.76
N GLU A 31 -12.23 11.94 -16.80
CA GLU A 31 -11.59 11.57 -18.06
C GLU A 31 -10.94 12.77 -18.75
N THR A 32 -11.59 13.95 -18.76
CA THR A 32 -11.00 15.16 -19.37
C THR A 32 -9.72 15.63 -18.67
N LYS A 33 -9.48 15.17 -17.43
CA LYS A 33 -8.30 15.50 -16.63
C LYS A 33 -7.19 14.43 -16.72
N THR A 34 -7.33 13.44 -17.61
CA THR A 34 -6.36 12.33 -17.76
C THR A 34 -4.94 12.85 -17.95
N ALA A 35 -4.72 13.82 -18.84
CA ALA A 35 -3.39 14.39 -19.09
C ALA A 35 -2.79 15.03 -17.83
N TYR A 36 -3.59 15.78 -17.07
CA TYR A 36 -3.17 16.41 -15.82
C TYR A 36 -2.72 15.40 -14.77
N TYR A 37 -3.51 14.35 -14.53
CA TYR A 37 -3.12 13.32 -13.56
C TYR A 37 -1.99 12.42 -14.07
N SER A 38 -1.91 12.20 -15.39
CA SER A 38 -0.76 11.50 -15.98
C SER A 38 0.55 12.26 -15.75
N ASP A 39 0.53 13.59 -15.88
CA ASP A 39 1.70 14.43 -15.60
C ASP A 39 2.16 14.32 -14.15
N ILE A 40 1.23 14.40 -13.19
CA ILE A 40 1.53 14.18 -11.75
C ILE A 40 2.16 12.81 -11.51
N ALA A 41 1.57 11.75 -12.07
CA ALA A 41 2.10 10.40 -11.92
C ALA A 41 3.51 10.26 -12.50
N GLN A 42 3.77 10.87 -13.66
CA GLN A 42 5.09 10.83 -14.31
C GLN A 42 6.14 11.66 -13.56
N GLN A 43 5.75 12.77 -12.93
CA GLN A 43 6.65 13.51 -12.03
C GLN A 43 7.08 12.63 -10.85
N ILE A 44 6.13 11.97 -10.15
CA ILE A 44 6.44 11.07 -9.04
C ILE A 44 7.28 9.87 -9.53
N TRP A 45 6.96 9.31 -10.72
CA TRP A 45 7.74 8.24 -11.34
C TRP A 45 9.21 8.64 -11.56
N GLY A 46 9.44 9.87 -12.02
CA GLY A 46 10.78 10.41 -12.25
C GLY A 46 11.54 10.72 -10.95
N LEU A 47 10.85 11.11 -9.87
CA LEU A 47 11.45 11.35 -8.55
C LEU A 47 11.96 10.04 -7.91
N ALA A 48 11.24 8.95 -8.07
CA ALA A 48 11.56 7.62 -7.55
C ALA A 48 12.10 7.63 -6.10
N GLU A 49 11.45 8.40 -5.21
CA GLU A 49 11.84 8.58 -3.82
C GLU A 49 11.50 7.34 -2.99
N MET A 50 12.45 6.85 -2.20
CA MET A 50 12.28 5.67 -1.35
C MET A 50 11.53 6.00 -0.07
N GLY A 51 10.99 4.97 0.58
CA GLY A 51 10.21 5.09 1.80
C GLY A 51 10.84 5.97 2.88
N TYR A 52 10.03 6.86 3.43
CA TYR A 52 10.34 7.96 4.35
C TYR A 52 11.20 9.09 3.75
N GLN A 53 11.59 8.99 2.49
CA GLN A 53 12.35 10.01 1.74
C GLN A 53 11.50 10.70 0.67
N GLU A 54 10.21 10.39 0.57
CA GLU A 54 9.24 10.82 -0.46
C GLU A 54 8.82 12.29 -0.27
N LYS A 55 9.77 13.19 -0.10
CA LYS A 55 9.50 14.61 0.24
C LYS A 55 8.80 15.35 -0.88
N GLN A 56 9.30 15.21 -2.11
CA GLN A 56 8.76 15.90 -3.27
C GLN A 56 7.45 15.24 -3.74
N SER A 57 7.39 13.91 -3.76
CA SER A 57 6.19 13.15 -4.11
C SER A 57 5.03 13.47 -3.16
N SER A 58 5.29 13.47 -1.84
CA SER A 58 4.32 13.86 -0.82
C SER A 58 3.86 15.31 -0.99
N ALA A 59 4.82 16.25 -1.21
CA ALA A 59 4.51 17.68 -1.39
C ALA A 59 3.63 17.91 -2.62
N LEU A 60 3.92 17.25 -3.75
CA LEU A 60 3.15 17.37 -4.99
C LEU A 60 1.69 16.91 -4.81
N LEU A 61 1.46 15.78 -4.11
CA LEU A 61 0.12 15.31 -3.81
C LEU A 61 -0.61 16.22 -2.80
N GLN A 62 0.09 16.73 -1.79
CA GLN A 62 -0.46 17.71 -0.84
C GLN A 62 -0.89 18.99 -1.55
N GLU A 63 -0.04 19.55 -2.41
CA GLU A 63 -0.33 20.75 -3.18
C GLU A 63 -1.54 20.53 -4.11
N THR A 64 -1.58 19.39 -4.80
CA THR A 64 -2.70 19.04 -5.69
C THR A 64 -4.04 19.00 -4.94
N LEU A 65 -4.05 18.40 -3.75
CA LEU A 65 -5.26 18.32 -2.90
C LEU A 65 -5.60 19.67 -2.26
N ALA A 66 -4.61 20.45 -1.81
CA ALA A 66 -4.82 21.79 -1.26
C ALA A 66 -5.44 22.72 -2.31
N ASN A 67 -4.91 22.71 -3.54
CA ASN A 67 -5.43 23.50 -4.67
C ASN A 67 -6.87 23.09 -5.04
N ALA A 68 -7.24 21.83 -4.78
CA ALA A 68 -8.62 21.36 -4.93
C ALA A 68 -9.52 21.69 -3.71
N GLY A 69 -9.01 22.36 -2.68
CA GLY A 69 -9.78 22.84 -1.52
C GLY A 69 -9.86 21.85 -0.35
N PHE A 70 -8.96 20.88 -0.27
CA PHE A 70 -8.82 20.01 0.90
C PHE A 70 -8.04 20.69 2.01
N LYS A 71 -8.42 20.39 3.26
CA LYS A 71 -7.63 20.77 4.44
C LYS A 71 -6.52 19.74 4.66
N ILE A 72 -5.27 20.17 4.56
CA ILE A 72 -4.11 19.30 4.73
C ILE A 72 -3.65 19.29 6.19
N THR A 73 -3.31 18.09 6.71
CA THR A 73 -2.60 17.90 7.97
C THR A 73 -1.33 17.11 7.68
N THR A 74 -0.18 17.73 7.85
CA THR A 74 1.14 17.19 7.49
C THR A 74 1.82 16.48 8.65
N ALA A 75 2.84 15.68 8.34
CA ALA A 75 3.72 15.01 9.31
C ALA A 75 2.95 14.20 10.37
N VAL A 76 1.87 13.53 9.96
CA VAL A 76 1.05 12.72 10.87
C VAL A 76 1.79 11.46 11.33
N ALA A 77 1.41 10.92 12.49
CA ALA A 77 2.02 9.74 13.09
C ALA A 77 3.55 9.81 13.31
N GLY A 78 4.12 11.02 13.38
CA GLY A 78 5.57 11.22 13.52
C GLY A 78 6.37 10.94 12.24
N ILE A 79 5.72 10.87 11.09
CA ILE A 79 6.33 10.62 9.78
C ILE A 79 6.27 11.89 8.93
N PRO A 80 7.42 12.53 8.61
CA PRO A 80 7.44 13.81 7.89
C PRO A 80 6.75 13.80 6.53
N THR A 81 6.75 12.66 5.84
CA THR A 81 6.17 12.49 4.50
C THR A 81 4.72 11.98 4.53
N ALA A 82 4.19 11.59 5.70
CA ALA A 82 2.79 11.19 5.87
C ALA A 82 1.89 12.40 6.07
N PHE A 83 0.69 12.35 5.50
CA PHE A 83 -0.30 13.43 5.64
C PHE A 83 -1.73 12.92 5.50
N THR A 84 -2.69 13.72 5.94
CA THR A 84 -4.10 13.55 5.61
C THR A 84 -4.62 14.81 4.90
N ALA A 85 -5.56 14.61 3.98
CA ALA A 85 -6.28 15.70 3.31
C ALA A 85 -7.77 15.43 3.42
N GLU A 86 -8.52 16.34 4.04
CA GLU A 86 -9.95 16.15 4.30
C GLU A 86 -10.80 17.24 3.67
N TYR A 87 -11.95 16.83 3.14
CA TYR A 87 -13.03 17.71 2.72
C TYR A 87 -14.36 17.25 3.32
N GLY A 88 -15.18 18.24 3.71
CA GLY A 88 -16.47 18.04 4.38
C GLY A 88 -16.33 18.08 5.91
N ASN A 89 -17.47 18.28 6.59
CA ASN A 89 -17.52 18.46 8.04
C ASN A 89 -18.62 17.64 8.73
N GLU A 90 -19.51 17.01 7.97
CA GLU A 90 -20.64 16.24 8.46
C GLU A 90 -20.82 14.94 7.66
N GLY A 91 -21.50 13.97 8.28
CA GLY A 91 -21.81 12.69 7.64
C GLY A 91 -20.70 11.65 7.73
N PRO A 92 -20.82 10.53 7.01
CA PRO A 92 -19.85 9.45 7.07
C PRO A 92 -18.47 9.88 6.53
N VAL A 93 -17.42 9.28 7.09
CA VAL A 93 -16.02 9.47 6.64
C VAL A 93 -15.62 8.30 5.75
N ILE A 94 -15.41 8.57 4.48
CA ILE A 94 -14.83 7.61 3.55
C ILE A 94 -13.36 7.96 3.33
N ALA A 95 -12.48 7.05 3.70
CA ALA A 95 -11.05 7.17 3.49
C ALA A 95 -10.65 6.63 2.11
N ILE A 96 -9.69 7.29 1.45
CA ILE A 96 -8.98 6.76 0.28
C ILE A 96 -7.50 6.76 0.62
N LEU A 97 -6.86 5.58 0.53
CA LEU A 97 -5.43 5.43 0.77
C LEU A 97 -4.65 5.73 -0.51
N GLY A 98 -3.45 6.32 -0.38
CA GLY A 98 -2.55 6.58 -1.50
C GLY A 98 -1.09 6.38 -1.08
N GLU A 99 -0.36 5.55 -1.80
CA GLU A 99 1.05 5.25 -1.64
C GLU A 99 1.87 5.96 -2.72
N TYR A 100 3.17 6.23 -2.46
CA TYR A 100 4.02 6.96 -3.40
C TYR A 100 5.53 6.69 -3.21
N ASP A 101 5.91 5.64 -2.48
CA ASP A 101 7.30 5.22 -2.30
C ASP A 101 7.80 4.33 -3.44
N ALA A 102 9.11 4.41 -3.74
CA ALA A 102 9.81 3.63 -4.74
C ALA A 102 10.71 2.56 -4.11
N LEU A 103 11.09 1.56 -4.91
CA LEU A 103 11.97 0.46 -4.51
C LEU A 103 13.41 0.71 -4.91
N PRO A 104 14.39 0.42 -4.02
CA PRO A 104 15.80 0.56 -4.33
C PRO A 104 16.29 -0.41 -5.42
N GLY A 105 17.29 0.00 -6.20
CA GLY A 105 17.97 -0.85 -7.17
C GLY A 105 17.17 -1.18 -8.44
N LEU A 106 15.98 -0.60 -8.61
CA LEU A 106 15.08 -0.89 -9.74
C LEU A 106 14.92 0.31 -10.70
N SER A 107 15.98 1.11 -10.86
CA SER A 107 15.99 2.20 -11.84
C SER A 107 15.82 1.65 -13.26
N GLN A 108 14.86 2.20 -14.02
CA GLN A 108 14.53 1.73 -15.36
C GLN A 108 13.90 2.87 -16.18
N LYS A 109 14.25 2.95 -17.45
CA LYS A 109 13.60 3.84 -18.42
C LYS A 109 12.22 3.31 -18.83
N ALA A 110 11.33 4.20 -19.28
CA ALA A 110 9.99 3.85 -19.78
C ALA A 110 10.05 3.28 -21.24
N ILE A 111 10.92 2.27 -21.45
CA ILE A 111 11.13 1.59 -22.73
C ILE A 111 11.04 0.07 -22.57
N PRO A 112 10.66 -0.68 -23.61
CA PRO A 112 10.43 -2.13 -23.50
C PRO A 112 11.73 -2.96 -23.53
N SER A 113 12.83 -2.42 -23.06
CA SER A 113 14.12 -3.09 -22.86
C SER A 113 14.71 -2.71 -21.51
N LYS A 114 15.48 -3.63 -20.91
CA LYS A 114 16.12 -3.38 -19.61
C LYS A 114 17.24 -2.36 -19.76
N GLU A 115 16.99 -1.13 -19.31
CA GLU A 115 17.95 -0.04 -19.35
C GLU A 115 17.73 0.90 -18.16
N SER A 116 18.75 1.09 -17.32
CA SER A 116 18.67 1.97 -16.16
C SER A 116 18.43 3.44 -16.57
N ALA A 117 17.59 4.14 -15.82
CA ALA A 117 17.41 5.58 -15.95
C ALA A 117 18.50 6.40 -15.24
N GLY A 118 19.45 5.73 -14.53
CA GLY A 118 20.52 6.39 -13.79
C GLY A 118 20.20 6.68 -12.32
N GLU A 119 18.95 6.46 -11.90
CA GLU A 119 18.50 6.69 -10.52
C GLU A 119 18.85 5.51 -9.60
N LYS A 120 18.75 5.72 -8.28
CA LYS A 120 19.00 4.66 -7.28
C LYS A 120 17.81 3.74 -7.06
N ALA A 121 16.61 4.16 -7.45
CA ALA A 121 15.34 3.49 -7.20
C ALA A 121 14.41 3.55 -8.42
N GLY A 122 13.28 2.85 -8.38
CA GLY A 122 12.24 2.91 -9.39
C GLY A 122 10.90 2.42 -8.85
N HIS A 123 9.80 2.88 -9.46
CA HIS A 123 8.44 2.53 -9.04
C HIS A 123 8.02 1.14 -9.57
N ALA A 124 8.68 0.09 -9.08
CA ALA A 124 8.42 -1.30 -9.49
C ALA A 124 7.16 -1.92 -8.86
N CYS A 125 6.54 -1.24 -7.91
CA CYS A 125 5.23 -1.56 -7.36
C CYS A 125 4.12 -0.62 -7.87
N GLY A 126 4.48 0.42 -8.64
CA GLY A 126 3.54 1.35 -9.27
C GLY A 126 2.93 2.38 -8.33
N HIS A 127 3.53 2.64 -7.15
CA HIS A 127 2.97 3.55 -6.15
C HIS A 127 2.81 5.00 -6.65
N HIS A 128 3.59 5.46 -7.63
CA HIS A 128 3.34 6.74 -8.32
C HIS A 128 1.95 6.83 -8.95
N LEU A 129 1.45 5.72 -9.51
CA LEU A 129 0.09 5.60 -10.04
C LEU A 129 -0.92 5.48 -8.90
N PHE A 130 -0.57 4.75 -7.83
CA PHE A 130 -1.43 4.52 -6.68
C PHE A 130 -1.82 5.85 -6.02
N GLY A 131 -0.85 6.65 -5.60
CA GLY A 131 -1.09 7.94 -4.96
C GLY A 131 -1.87 8.90 -5.86
N THR A 132 -1.52 8.93 -7.15
CA THR A 132 -2.17 9.83 -8.12
C THR A 132 -3.61 9.45 -8.40
N ALA A 133 -3.95 8.17 -8.64
CA ALA A 133 -5.33 7.75 -8.86
C ALA A 133 -6.21 8.01 -7.64
N SER A 134 -5.67 7.75 -6.44
CA SER A 134 -6.35 8.01 -5.18
C SER A 134 -6.62 9.50 -4.97
N THR A 135 -5.67 10.36 -5.32
CA THR A 135 -5.81 11.83 -5.32
C THR A 135 -6.89 12.28 -6.32
N ALA A 136 -6.85 11.75 -7.54
CA ALA A 136 -7.83 12.06 -8.58
C ALA A 136 -9.25 11.65 -8.15
N ALA A 137 -9.39 10.47 -7.54
CA ALA A 137 -10.66 9.99 -7.01
C ALA A 137 -11.18 10.86 -5.85
N ALA A 138 -10.33 11.22 -4.89
CA ALA A 138 -10.71 12.09 -3.78
C ALA A 138 -11.24 13.44 -4.27
N ILE A 139 -10.56 14.05 -5.25
CA ILE A 139 -10.98 15.33 -5.86
C ILE A 139 -12.32 15.17 -6.59
N ALA A 140 -12.48 14.10 -7.38
CA ALA A 140 -13.72 13.85 -8.11
C ALA A 140 -14.92 13.61 -7.18
N VAL A 141 -14.70 12.91 -6.06
CA VAL A 141 -15.72 12.71 -5.02
C VAL A 141 -16.07 14.01 -4.34
N LYS A 142 -15.10 14.84 -4.00
CA LYS A 142 -15.31 16.18 -3.43
C LYS A 142 -16.17 17.04 -4.36
N GLU A 143 -15.84 17.10 -5.65
CA GLU A 143 -16.61 17.84 -6.66
C GLU A 143 -18.06 17.31 -6.77
N TRP A 144 -18.25 15.99 -6.60
CA TRP A 144 -19.58 15.41 -6.59
C TRP A 144 -20.37 15.76 -5.31
N LEU A 145 -19.73 15.74 -4.13
CA LEU A 145 -20.38 16.13 -2.85
C LEU A 145 -20.86 17.59 -2.93
N GLU A 146 -20.03 18.50 -3.43
CA GLU A 146 -20.38 19.92 -3.63
C GLU A 146 -21.55 20.10 -4.59
N ALA A 147 -21.44 19.53 -5.79
CA ALA A 147 -22.45 19.69 -6.83
C ALA A 147 -23.83 19.11 -6.46
N ASN A 148 -23.86 18.15 -5.53
CA ASN A 148 -25.09 17.52 -5.07
C ASN A 148 -25.54 18.00 -3.68
N ASN A 149 -24.84 18.97 -3.08
CA ASN A 149 -25.06 19.40 -1.70
C ASN A 149 -25.21 18.22 -0.74
N LYS A 150 -24.32 17.21 -0.91
CA LYS A 150 -24.38 15.96 -0.17
C LYS A 150 -23.51 16.05 1.08
N LYS A 151 -24.07 15.71 2.24
CA LYS A 151 -23.31 15.58 3.47
C LYS A 151 -22.43 14.33 3.41
N GLY A 152 -21.15 14.49 3.72
CA GLY A 152 -20.15 13.44 3.73
C GLY A 152 -18.76 14.03 3.91
N ARG A 153 -17.83 13.22 4.42
CA ARG A 153 -16.42 13.56 4.55
C ARG A 153 -15.59 12.60 3.70
N ILE A 154 -14.83 13.15 2.76
CA ILE A 154 -13.82 12.39 2.03
C ILE A 154 -12.45 12.73 2.59
N ARG A 155 -11.69 11.71 2.99
CA ARG A 155 -10.35 11.89 3.55
C ARG A 155 -9.35 11.05 2.79
N PHE A 156 -8.39 11.72 2.15
CA PHE A 156 -7.23 11.08 1.54
C PHE A 156 -6.15 10.87 2.61
N TYR A 157 -5.52 9.71 2.59
CA TYR A 157 -4.38 9.37 3.43
C TYR A 157 -3.15 9.20 2.56
N GLY A 158 -2.19 10.12 2.69
CA GLY A 158 -0.87 9.99 2.11
C GLY A 158 -0.03 9.03 2.95
N CYS A 159 0.18 7.82 2.43
CA CYS A 159 0.75 6.69 3.12
C CYS A 159 2.16 6.40 2.58
N PRO A 160 3.24 6.92 3.22
CA PRO A 160 4.61 6.66 2.82
C PRO A 160 5.10 5.30 3.26
N ALA A 161 6.21 4.84 2.66
CA ALA A 161 7.03 3.74 3.12
C ALA A 161 6.28 2.40 3.30
N GLU A 162 5.39 2.06 2.36
CA GLU A 162 4.75 0.74 2.33
C GLU A 162 5.81 -0.35 2.16
N GLU A 163 6.82 -0.12 1.32
CA GLU A 163 7.92 -1.02 0.99
C GLU A 163 8.90 -1.22 2.16
N GLY A 164 8.40 -1.84 3.21
CA GLY A 164 9.16 -2.27 4.39
C GLY A 164 9.26 -1.26 5.53
N GLY A 165 8.73 -0.03 5.38
CA GLY A 165 8.70 0.96 6.45
C GLY A 165 7.46 0.88 7.34
N SER A 166 6.38 0.22 6.85
CA SER A 166 5.12 0.03 7.60
C SER A 166 4.42 1.35 7.98
N GLY A 167 4.40 2.34 7.08
CA GLY A 167 3.87 3.68 7.36
C GLY A 167 2.44 3.69 7.89
N LYS A 168 1.54 2.87 7.30
CA LYS A 168 0.14 2.77 7.72
C LYS A 168 -0.03 2.17 9.12
N VAL A 169 0.87 1.27 9.55
CA VAL A 169 0.85 0.71 10.91
C VAL A 169 0.99 1.83 11.95
N TYR A 170 1.91 2.78 11.72
CA TYR A 170 2.08 3.95 12.59
C TYR A 170 0.85 4.87 12.54
N MET A 171 0.24 5.05 11.38
CA MET A 171 -0.98 5.86 11.22
C MET A 171 -2.17 5.24 11.97
N VAL A 172 -2.35 3.92 11.93
CA VAL A 172 -3.36 3.19 12.71
C VAL A 172 -3.08 3.32 14.20
N ARG A 173 -1.83 3.08 14.63
CA ARG A 173 -1.42 3.21 16.02
C ARG A 173 -1.65 4.63 16.58
N ALA A 174 -1.48 5.65 15.76
CA ALA A 174 -1.75 7.04 16.10
C ALA A 174 -3.25 7.39 16.14
N GLY A 175 -4.15 6.44 15.86
CA GLY A 175 -5.59 6.64 15.92
C GLY A 175 -6.19 7.41 14.74
N LEU A 176 -5.46 7.57 13.64
CA LEU A 176 -5.91 8.38 12.50
C LEU A 176 -7.14 7.79 11.78
N PHE A 177 -7.47 6.53 12.05
CA PHE A 177 -8.63 5.84 11.48
C PHE A 177 -9.83 5.71 12.44
N ASN A 178 -9.74 6.21 13.68
CA ASN A 178 -10.76 5.97 14.71
C ASN A 178 -12.15 6.52 14.36
N ASP A 179 -12.24 7.56 13.55
CA ASP A 179 -13.50 8.20 13.11
C ASP A 179 -13.88 7.84 11.67
N VAL A 180 -13.13 6.96 11.01
CA VAL A 180 -13.38 6.52 9.63
C VAL A 180 -14.47 5.45 9.61
N ASP A 181 -15.38 5.54 8.65
CA ASP A 181 -16.42 4.55 8.45
C ASP A 181 -16.00 3.41 7.51
N ILE A 182 -15.36 3.76 6.39
CA ILE A 182 -14.89 2.81 5.36
C ILE A 182 -13.56 3.32 4.80
N ALA A 183 -12.61 2.42 4.55
CA ALA A 183 -11.39 2.70 3.80
C ALA A 183 -11.40 2.01 2.43
N LEU A 184 -11.08 2.78 1.40
CA LEU A 184 -10.93 2.32 0.02
C LEU A 184 -9.45 2.38 -0.37
N HIS A 185 -8.98 1.35 -1.04
CA HIS A 185 -7.66 1.36 -1.67
C HIS A 185 -7.69 0.63 -3.01
N TRP A 186 -6.60 0.72 -3.74
CA TRP A 186 -6.39 -0.08 -4.94
C TRP A 186 -4.90 -0.42 -5.05
N HIS A 187 -4.52 -1.26 -6.01
CA HIS A 187 -3.11 -1.53 -6.24
C HIS A 187 -2.81 -1.70 -7.73
N PRO A 188 -1.72 -1.12 -8.24
CA PRO A 188 -1.21 -1.41 -9.58
C PRO A 188 -0.95 -2.91 -9.79
N GLY A 189 -1.20 -3.39 -11.00
CA GLY A 189 -1.04 -4.81 -11.27
C GLY A 189 -1.03 -5.16 -12.75
N ALA A 190 -1.01 -6.44 -13.06
CA ALA A 190 -1.03 -6.96 -14.42
C ALA A 190 -2.44 -7.36 -14.91
N LYS A 191 -3.48 -7.17 -14.09
CA LYS A 191 -4.87 -7.49 -14.42
C LYS A 191 -5.85 -6.64 -13.61
N ASN A 192 -7.09 -6.53 -14.09
CA ASN A 192 -8.16 -5.88 -13.35
C ASN A 192 -8.91 -6.92 -12.52
N ALA A 193 -8.90 -6.79 -11.22
CA ALA A 193 -9.54 -7.74 -10.32
C ALA A 193 -9.99 -7.07 -9.00
N ALA A 194 -11.17 -7.39 -8.57
CA ALA A 194 -11.72 -6.99 -7.28
C ALA A 194 -12.22 -8.22 -6.52
N SER A 195 -11.33 -9.17 -6.29
CA SER A 195 -11.58 -10.33 -5.44
C SER A 195 -11.26 -10.00 -3.99
N ALA A 196 -11.83 -10.75 -3.04
CA ALA A 196 -11.51 -10.60 -1.64
C ALA A 196 -9.99 -10.76 -1.46
N GLY A 197 -9.32 -9.65 -1.21
CA GLY A 197 -7.87 -9.59 -1.09
C GLY A 197 -7.38 -10.47 0.06
N ALA A 198 -6.25 -11.13 -0.15
CA ALA A 198 -5.51 -11.78 0.90
C ALA A 198 -4.07 -11.23 0.90
N ALA A 199 -3.60 -10.81 2.06
CA ALA A 199 -2.20 -10.47 2.28
C ALA A 199 -1.72 -11.23 3.51
N LEU A 200 -0.42 -11.57 3.51
CA LEU A 200 0.19 -12.26 4.62
C LEU A 200 0.52 -11.27 5.73
N ALA A 201 0.23 -11.64 6.98
CA ALA A 201 0.89 -11.02 8.11
C ALA A 201 2.39 -11.29 8.04
N ASN A 202 3.20 -10.32 8.47
CA ASN A 202 4.63 -10.52 8.62
C ASN A 202 5.17 -9.85 9.87
N LYS A 203 6.30 -10.37 10.37
CA LYS A 203 7.13 -9.70 11.37
C LYS A 203 8.59 -9.94 11.03
N SER A 204 9.38 -8.89 11.09
CA SER A 204 10.79 -8.94 10.73
C SER A 204 11.66 -8.29 11.80
N ALA A 205 12.83 -8.87 12.05
CA ALA A 205 13.78 -8.35 13.01
C ALA A 205 15.22 -8.68 12.62
N LYS A 206 16.13 -7.82 13.02
CA LYS A 206 17.56 -8.06 13.05
C LYS A 206 17.95 -8.59 14.41
N PHE A 207 18.56 -9.77 14.43
CA PHE A 207 19.15 -10.37 15.63
C PHE A 207 20.65 -10.16 15.59
N ARG A 208 21.20 -9.56 16.64
CA ARG A 208 22.61 -9.20 16.77
C ARG A 208 23.24 -10.02 17.87
N PHE A 209 24.40 -10.58 17.61
CA PHE A 209 25.19 -11.33 18.57
C PHE A 209 26.48 -10.60 18.83
N TYR A 210 26.90 -10.61 20.10
CA TYR A 210 28.13 -9.97 20.58
C TYR A 210 28.99 -10.99 21.28
N GLY A 211 30.21 -11.13 20.81
CA GLY A 211 31.19 -12.09 21.26
C GLY A 211 32.46 -11.44 21.76
N VAL A 212 33.58 -12.20 21.71
CA VAL A 212 34.91 -11.75 22.12
C VAL A 212 35.89 -12.08 21.00
N SER A 213 36.57 -11.07 20.45
CA SER A 213 37.62 -11.28 19.44
C SER A 213 38.84 -11.96 20.02
N ALA A 214 39.43 -12.85 19.25
CA ALA A 214 40.74 -13.49 19.52
C ALA A 214 41.41 -13.90 18.25
N HIS A 215 42.74 -14.18 18.29
CA HIS A 215 43.45 -14.77 17.16
C HIS A 215 43.01 -16.24 17.00
N ALA A 216 42.30 -16.53 15.90
CA ALA A 216 41.65 -17.81 15.69
C ALA A 216 42.58 -19.04 15.68
N ALA A 217 43.85 -18.87 15.37
CA ALA A 217 44.85 -19.96 15.43
C ALA A 217 45.67 -19.95 16.71
N ALA A 218 46.07 -18.77 17.22
CA ALA A 218 47.01 -18.68 18.35
C ALA A 218 46.32 -18.79 19.73
N ALA A 219 45.09 -18.22 19.83
CA ALA A 219 44.38 -18.17 21.13
C ALA A 219 42.87 -18.32 20.94
N PRO A 220 42.36 -19.33 20.22
CA PRO A 220 40.91 -19.47 19.95
C PRO A 220 40.09 -19.62 21.25
N HIS A 221 40.66 -20.25 22.30
CA HIS A 221 40.01 -20.43 23.59
C HIS A 221 39.68 -19.14 24.34
N MET A 222 40.33 -18.04 24.00
CA MET A 222 40.06 -16.70 24.56
C MET A 222 38.89 -15.99 23.84
N GLY A 223 38.49 -16.47 22.67
CA GLY A 223 37.43 -15.90 21.87
C GLY A 223 36.05 -16.48 22.18
N ARG A 224 35.02 -15.75 21.79
CA ARG A 224 33.63 -16.21 21.69
C ARG A 224 33.07 -15.65 20.36
N SER A 225 32.78 -16.54 19.42
CA SER A 225 32.36 -16.15 18.08
C SER A 225 30.90 -15.72 18.07
N ALA A 226 30.65 -14.47 17.75
CA ALA A 226 29.30 -13.97 17.48
C ALA A 226 28.66 -14.67 16.26
N LEU A 227 29.47 -15.07 15.28
CA LEU A 227 28.99 -15.82 14.12
C LEU A 227 28.46 -17.20 14.52
N ASP A 228 29.11 -17.89 15.48
CA ASP A 228 28.61 -19.16 16.00
C ASP A 228 27.24 -19.00 16.67
N GLY A 229 27.00 -17.86 17.32
CA GLY A 229 25.68 -17.50 17.84
C GLY A 229 24.62 -17.40 16.75
N VAL A 230 24.93 -16.72 15.65
CA VAL A 230 24.05 -16.61 14.47
C VAL A 230 23.82 -17.99 13.84
N GLU A 231 24.85 -18.79 13.64
CA GLU A 231 24.73 -20.12 13.03
C GLU A 231 23.92 -21.08 13.93
N ALA A 232 24.14 -21.05 15.25
CA ALA A 232 23.36 -21.83 16.20
C ALA A 232 21.87 -21.44 16.17
N MET A 233 21.54 -20.13 16.17
CA MET A 233 20.18 -19.64 15.98
C MET A 233 19.58 -20.13 14.67
N ASN A 234 20.30 -20.00 13.56
CA ASN A 234 19.82 -20.41 12.24
C ASN A 234 19.53 -21.93 12.20
N ASN A 235 20.37 -22.75 12.82
CA ASN A 235 20.13 -24.20 12.94
C ASN A 235 18.87 -24.51 13.75
N MET A 236 18.68 -23.88 14.92
CA MET A 236 17.48 -24.06 15.74
C MET A 236 16.22 -23.62 15.00
N VAL A 237 16.24 -22.48 14.32
CA VAL A 237 15.11 -21.98 13.50
C VAL A 237 14.84 -22.92 12.31
N ASN A 238 15.86 -23.49 11.68
CA ASN A 238 15.68 -24.46 10.60
C ASN A 238 15.05 -25.78 11.10
N MET A 239 15.42 -26.27 12.29
CA MET A 239 14.75 -27.40 12.93
C MET A 239 13.28 -27.09 13.26
N MET A 240 12.97 -25.86 13.68
CA MET A 240 11.61 -25.41 13.98
C MET A 240 10.67 -25.48 12.77
N ARG A 241 11.20 -25.42 11.52
CA ARG A 241 10.39 -25.44 10.30
C ARG A 241 9.51 -26.69 10.16
N GLU A 242 9.95 -27.84 10.71
CA GLU A 242 9.15 -29.06 10.78
C GLU A 242 7.94 -28.95 11.73
N HIS A 243 7.90 -27.93 12.57
CA HIS A 243 6.94 -27.77 13.66
C HIS A 243 6.17 -26.45 13.57
N VAL A 244 5.96 -25.92 12.36
CA VAL A 244 5.11 -24.77 12.04
C VAL A 244 4.07 -25.17 10.99
N LEU A 245 3.03 -24.37 10.81
CA LEU A 245 2.02 -24.62 9.78
C LEU A 245 2.64 -24.57 8.37
N GLU A 246 2.14 -25.42 7.46
CA GLU A 246 2.69 -25.64 6.11
C GLU A 246 2.77 -24.35 5.27
N ASP A 247 1.83 -23.44 5.46
CA ASP A 247 1.76 -22.16 4.74
C ASP A 247 2.59 -21.04 5.42
N ALA A 248 3.26 -21.31 6.56
CA ALA A 248 4.22 -20.39 7.15
C ALA A 248 5.49 -20.26 6.28
N ARG A 249 6.09 -19.07 6.29
CA ARG A 249 7.37 -18.80 5.62
C ARG A 249 8.30 -18.09 6.59
N ILE A 250 9.53 -18.61 6.67
CA ILE A 250 10.61 -18.02 7.46
C ILE A 250 11.81 -17.85 6.54
N HIS A 251 12.30 -16.61 6.42
CA HIS A 251 13.42 -16.28 5.55
C HIS A 251 14.48 -15.55 6.37
N TYR A 252 15.75 -15.70 6.01
CA TYR A 252 16.80 -14.90 6.62
C TYR A 252 17.98 -14.65 5.69
N VAL A 253 18.75 -13.66 6.06
CA VAL A 253 20.06 -13.36 5.47
C VAL A 253 21.01 -12.93 6.58
N ILE A 254 22.24 -13.44 6.56
CA ILE A 254 23.31 -12.95 7.44
C ILE A 254 23.81 -11.63 6.85
N THR A 255 23.61 -10.52 7.58
CA THR A 255 23.99 -9.16 7.15
C THR A 255 25.39 -8.77 7.63
N SER A 256 25.89 -9.45 8.69
CA SER A 256 27.28 -9.35 9.15
C SER A 256 27.72 -10.68 9.75
N GLY A 257 28.86 -11.22 9.35
CA GLY A 257 29.39 -12.51 9.83
C GLY A 257 30.90 -12.48 10.13
N GLY A 258 31.47 -11.31 10.34
CA GLY A 258 32.92 -11.12 10.53
C GLY A 258 33.61 -10.54 9.29
N LYS A 259 34.94 -10.32 9.37
CA LYS A 259 35.74 -9.65 8.33
C LYS A 259 36.90 -10.48 7.82
N ALA A 260 37.52 -11.31 8.65
CA ALA A 260 38.67 -12.12 8.29
C ALA A 260 38.66 -13.45 9.07
N PRO A 261 38.96 -14.62 8.44
CA PRO A 261 38.82 -15.93 9.05
C PRO A 261 39.84 -16.21 10.18
N ASN A 262 40.89 -15.44 10.29
CA ASN A 262 41.90 -15.52 11.35
C ASN A 262 41.58 -14.65 12.58
N VAL A 263 40.42 -13.98 12.60
CA VAL A 263 39.91 -13.19 13.70
C VAL A 263 38.54 -13.75 14.14
N VAL A 264 38.42 -14.20 15.39
CA VAL A 264 37.12 -14.61 15.95
C VAL A 264 36.17 -13.41 15.93
N PRO A 265 34.99 -13.49 15.27
CA PRO A 265 34.08 -12.36 15.16
C PRO A 265 33.46 -11.98 16.51
N ASP A 266 33.59 -10.72 16.90
CA ASP A 266 32.98 -10.15 18.10
C ASP A 266 31.58 -9.55 17.86
N TYR A 267 31.18 -9.44 16.57
CA TYR A 267 29.85 -9.00 16.14
C TYR A 267 29.38 -9.79 14.93
N ALA A 268 28.12 -10.24 14.99
CA ALA A 268 27.41 -10.79 13.84
C ALA A 268 25.93 -10.40 13.88
N GLU A 269 25.31 -10.28 12.71
CA GLU A 269 23.90 -9.90 12.56
C GLU A 269 23.22 -10.79 11.52
N VAL A 270 21.98 -11.24 11.84
CA VAL A 270 21.12 -11.96 10.93
C VAL A 270 19.74 -11.27 10.88
N TYR A 271 19.20 -11.05 9.67
CA TYR A 271 17.93 -10.43 9.45
C TYR A 271 16.88 -11.46 9.04
N TYR A 272 15.81 -11.58 9.81
CA TYR A 272 14.74 -12.55 9.65
C TYR A 272 13.42 -11.93 9.27
N TYR A 273 12.63 -12.68 8.49
CA TYR A 273 11.19 -12.50 8.24
C TYR A 273 10.43 -13.77 8.63
N ALA A 274 9.31 -13.60 9.37
CA ALA A 274 8.29 -14.62 9.56
C ALA A 274 6.98 -14.16 8.91
N ARG A 275 6.33 -15.03 8.12
CA ARG A 275 5.09 -14.72 7.39
C ARG A 275 4.09 -15.85 7.49
N HIS A 276 2.81 -15.48 7.60
CA HIS A 276 1.67 -16.41 7.57
C HIS A 276 0.39 -15.64 7.24
N ASN A 277 -0.68 -16.35 6.86
CA ASN A 277 -2.00 -15.76 6.60
C ASN A 277 -2.79 -15.39 7.88
N LYS A 278 -2.20 -15.57 9.07
CA LYS A 278 -2.73 -15.17 10.39
C LYS A 278 -1.60 -14.61 11.24
N ARG A 279 -1.79 -13.41 11.77
CA ARG A 279 -0.82 -12.73 12.64
C ARG A 279 -0.48 -13.52 13.91
N ASP A 280 -1.48 -14.23 14.50
CA ASP A 280 -1.25 -14.98 15.73
C ASP A 280 -0.21 -16.09 15.53
N VAL A 281 -0.20 -16.73 14.34
CA VAL A 281 0.82 -17.71 13.94
C VAL A 281 2.18 -17.06 13.74
N VAL A 282 2.19 -15.85 13.12
CA VAL A 282 3.44 -15.06 12.97
C VAL A 282 4.03 -14.71 14.33
N MET A 283 3.19 -14.34 15.29
CA MET A 283 3.64 -14.03 16.66
C MET A 283 4.20 -15.24 17.38
N ASP A 284 3.54 -16.42 17.33
CA ASP A 284 4.06 -17.65 17.91
C ASP A 284 5.42 -18.03 17.31
N ILE A 285 5.54 -17.98 15.98
CA ILE A 285 6.81 -18.24 15.28
C ILE A 285 7.89 -17.26 15.75
N PHE A 286 7.57 -15.97 15.83
CA PHE A 286 8.52 -14.93 16.21
C PHE A 286 9.01 -15.12 17.65
N ASP A 287 8.12 -15.43 18.60
CA ASP A 287 8.47 -15.68 20.00
C ASP A 287 9.39 -16.91 20.14
N ARG A 288 9.17 -17.94 19.32
CA ARG A 288 10.04 -19.11 19.24
C ARG A 288 11.41 -18.78 18.63
N MET A 289 11.45 -17.88 17.63
CA MET A 289 12.71 -17.37 17.07
C MET A 289 13.52 -16.59 18.11
N VAL A 290 12.88 -15.76 18.94
CA VAL A 290 13.55 -15.05 20.05
C VAL A 290 14.15 -16.05 21.04
N LYS A 291 13.40 -17.08 21.45
CA LYS A 291 13.92 -18.14 22.33
C LYS A 291 15.08 -18.92 21.72
N ALA A 292 15.05 -19.16 20.40
CA ALA A 292 16.17 -19.77 19.68
C ALA A 292 17.42 -18.89 19.71
N ALA A 293 17.26 -17.57 19.56
CA ALA A 293 18.37 -16.63 19.67
C ALA A 293 18.96 -16.56 21.08
N GLU A 294 18.10 -16.52 22.11
CA GLU A 294 18.52 -16.56 23.53
C GLU A 294 19.27 -17.86 23.87
N GLY A 295 18.73 -19.01 23.42
CA GLY A 295 19.38 -20.32 23.59
C GLY A 295 20.71 -20.42 22.85
N ALA A 296 20.81 -19.86 21.66
CA ALA A 296 22.05 -19.80 20.89
C ALA A 296 23.11 -18.93 21.59
N ALA A 297 22.74 -17.76 22.10
CA ALA A 297 23.64 -16.90 22.86
C ALA A 297 24.18 -17.59 24.12
N LEU A 298 23.27 -18.22 24.86
CA LEU A 298 23.66 -18.98 26.06
C LEU A 298 24.65 -20.11 25.73
N GLY A 299 24.36 -20.91 24.69
CA GLY A 299 25.17 -22.08 24.32
C GLY A 299 26.51 -21.71 23.72
N THR A 300 26.67 -20.56 23.06
CA THR A 300 27.92 -20.10 22.46
C THR A 300 28.73 -19.16 23.36
N GLY A 301 28.20 -18.82 24.55
CA GLY A 301 28.82 -17.88 25.48
C GLY A 301 28.92 -16.45 24.93
N THR A 302 27.95 -16.07 24.10
CA THR A 302 27.78 -14.72 23.56
C THR A 302 26.61 -14.00 24.26
N THR A 303 26.41 -12.72 23.95
CA THR A 303 25.18 -11.99 24.29
C THR A 303 24.43 -11.63 23.03
N MET A 304 23.12 -11.34 23.14
CA MET A 304 22.32 -10.95 21.99
C MET A 304 21.31 -9.84 22.32
N ASP A 305 20.96 -9.08 21.30
CA ASP A 305 19.75 -8.28 21.27
C ASP A 305 19.01 -8.46 19.93
N TYR A 306 17.82 -7.91 19.82
CA TYR A 306 17.14 -7.81 18.53
C TYR A 306 16.38 -6.50 18.37
N GLU A 307 16.23 -6.09 17.12
CA GLU A 307 15.45 -4.91 16.71
C GLU A 307 14.36 -5.35 15.75
N ILE A 308 13.08 -5.08 16.09
CA ILE A 308 11.96 -5.25 15.16
C ILE A 308 12.11 -4.21 14.05
N ILE A 309 12.17 -4.65 12.79
CA ILE A 309 12.31 -3.77 11.62
C ILE A 309 10.94 -3.43 11.03
N GLY A 310 10.08 -4.43 10.86
CA GLY A 310 8.73 -4.25 10.33
C GLY A 310 7.76 -5.28 10.90
N GLY A 311 6.48 -5.02 10.72
CA GLY A 311 5.43 -5.95 11.10
C GLY A 311 4.07 -5.43 10.67
N THR A 312 3.32 -6.26 9.94
CA THR A 312 1.99 -5.92 9.43
C THR A 312 1.03 -7.08 9.68
N HIS A 313 -0.22 -6.75 9.95
CA HIS A 313 -1.29 -7.74 10.00
C HIS A 313 -1.60 -8.31 8.61
N GLU A 314 -2.24 -9.46 8.54
CA GLU A 314 -2.91 -9.96 7.36
C GLU A 314 -4.04 -9.00 6.93
N LEU A 315 -4.47 -9.07 5.67
CA LEU A 315 -5.63 -8.28 5.22
C LEU A 315 -6.93 -8.97 5.69
N LEU A 316 -7.75 -8.25 6.45
CA LEU A 316 -9.09 -8.68 6.88
C LEU A 316 -10.10 -8.33 5.77
N PRO A 317 -10.67 -9.31 5.04
CA PRO A 317 -11.59 -9.03 3.94
C PRO A 317 -12.94 -8.49 4.45
N ASN A 318 -13.60 -7.66 3.62
CA ASN A 318 -14.99 -7.27 3.79
C ASN A 318 -15.77 -7.57 2.50
N LEU A 319 -16.52 -8.66 2.48
CA LEU A 319 -17.17 -9.19 1.27
C LEU A 319 -18.30 -8.29 0.78
N SER A 320 -19.03 -7.63 1.70
CA SER A 320 -20.09 -6.68 1.37
C SER A 320 -19.54 -5.52 0.52
N LEU A 321 -18.38 -4.98 0.90
CA LEU A 321 -17.69 -3.94 0.14
C LEU A 321 -17.06 -4.48 -1.13
N GLN A 322 -16.50 -5.69 -1.08
CA GLN A 322 -15.79 -6.30 -2.20
C GLN A 322 -16.70 -6.51 -3.41
N GLU A 323 -17.93 -6.99 -3.16
CA GLU A 323 -18.95 -7.17 -4.22
C GLU A 323 -19.32 -5.83 -4.87
N MET A 324 -19.50 -4.77 -4.07
CA MET A 324 -19.77 -3.41 -4.56
C MET A 324 -18.65 -2.91 -5.45
N VAL A 325 -17.39 -3.03 -5.02
CA VAL A 325 -16.22 -2.59 -5.79
C VAL A 325 -16.08 -3.39 -7.08
N HIS A 326 -16.31 -4.72 -7.05
CA HIS A 326 -16.32 -5.55 -8.27
C HIS A 326 -17.35 -5.08 -9.28
N LYS A 327 -18.57 -4.79 -8.85
CA LYS A 327 -19.63 -4.23 -9.71
C LYS A 327 -19.22 -2.89 -10.32
N ASN A 328 -18.57 -2.01 -9.54
CA ASN A 328 -18.13 -0.72 -10.03
C ASN A 328 -16.94 -0.82 -11.00
N LEU A 329 -15.96 -1.69 -10.72
CA LEU A 329 -14.87 -1.98 -11.64
C LEU A 329 -15.39 -2.56 -12.97
N THR A 330 -16.38 -3.44 -12.92
CA THR A 330 -17.04 -4.01 -14.11
C THR A 330 -17.73 -2.92 -14.96
N LYS A 331 -18.37 -1.93 -14.32
CA LYS A 331 -18.99 -0.78 -15.02
C LYS A 331 -17.94 0.12 -15.70
N VAL A 332 -16.78 0.31 -15.07
CA VAL A 332 -15.69 1.12 -15.62
C VAL A 332 -15.02 0.41 -16.79
N GLY A 333 -14.80 -0.90 -16.67
CA GLY A 333 -14.08 -1.70 -17.65
C GLY A 333 -12.57 -1.67 -17.45
N GLY A 334 -11.84 -2.44 -18.24
CA GLY A 334 -10.38 -2.55 -18.18
C GLY A 334 -9.66 -1.65 -19.19
N VAL A 335 -8.38 -1.95 -19.41
CA VAL A 335 -7.48 -1.14 -20.24
C VAL A 335 -7.47 -1.63 -21.68
N GLN A 336 -7.72 -0.71 -22.61
CA GLN A 336 -7.62 -0.96 -24.07
C GLN A 336 -6.32 -0.37 -24.61
N TYR A 337 -5.48 -1.20 -25.26
CA TYR A 337 -4.24 -0.75 -25.88
C TYR A 337 -4.50 -0.17 -27.28
N ASN A 338 -3.83 0.91 -27.62
CA ASN A 338 -3.66 1.35 -29.00
C ASN A 338 -2.47 0.63 -29.66
N ASP A 339 -2.21 0.89 -30.96
CA ASP A 339 -1.15 0.20 -31.71
C ASP A 339 0.25 0.42 -31.11
N THR A 340 0.55 1.61 -30.61
CA THR A 340 1.83 1.94 -29.97
C THR A 340 2.00 1.18 -28.66
N GLU A 341 0.96 1.16 -27.84
CA GLU A 341 0.94 0.42 -26.58
C GLU A 341 1.00 -1.08 -26.79
N LEU A 342 0.32 -1.61 -27.82
CA LEU A 342 0.37 -3.02 -28.18
C LEU A 342 1.78 -3.42 -28.66
N SER A 343 2.46 -2.56 -29.43
CA SER A 343 3.85 -2.79 -29.84
C SER A 343 4.79 -2.84 -28.64
N PHE A 344 4.67 -1.90 -27.71
CA PHE A 344 5.42 -1.90 -26.45
C PHE A 344 5.12 -3.18 -25.64
N ALA A 345 3.82 -3.51 -25.45
CA ALA A 345 3.36 -4.66 -24.69
C ALA A 345 3.87 -5.99 -25.29
N ASN A 346 3.86 -6.14 -26.60
CA ASN A 346 4.39 -7.33 -27.28
C ASN A 346 5.91 -7.49 -27.05
N THR A 347 6.64 -6.38 -26.99
CA THR A 347 8.08 -6.43 -26.71
C THR A 347 8.34 -6.84 -25.26
N ILE A 348 7.58 -6.31 -24.30
CA ILE A 348 7.63 -6.74 -22.88
C ILE A 348 7.24 -8.23 -22.76
N ALA A 349 6.14 -8.67 -23.39
CA ALA A 349 5.66 -10.06 -23.33
C ALA A 349 6.73 -11.07 -23.73
N LYS A 350 7.52 -10.79 -24.77
CA LYS A 350 8.66 -11.62 -25.17
C LYS A 350 9.71 -11.79 -24.07
N THR A 351 9.94 -10.72 -23.27
CA THR A 351 10.88 -10.81 -22.13
C THR A 351 10.32 -11.63 -20.95
N LEU A 352 9.02 -11.92 -20.97
CA LEU A 352 8.30 -12.78 -20.01
C LEU A 352 8.14 -14.21 -20.52
N GLY A 353 8.71 -14.55 -21.71
CA GLY A 353 8.58 -15.87 -22.34
C GLY A 353 7.21 -16.09 -23.01
N GLN A 354 6.51 -15.03 -23.37
CA GLN A 354 5.23 -15.08 -24.10
C GLN A 354 5.45 -14.64 -25.56
N ASP A 355 4.70 -15.20 -26.49
CA ASP A 355 4.81 -14.84 -27.92
C ASP A 355 4.27 -13.44 -28.22
N SER A 356 3.21 -13.03 -27.51
CA SER A 356 2.56 -11.72 -27.62
C SER A 356 1.91 -11.31 -26.30
N ALA A 357 1.57 -10.03 -26.18
CA ALA A 357 0.83 -9.50 -25.02
C ALA A 357 -0.62 -10.02 -25.03
N ASP A 358 -1.08 -10.47 -23.87
CA ASP A 358 -2.47 -10.85 -23.64
C ASP A 358 -3.33 -9.59 -23.42
N GLN A 359 -3.74 -8.96 -24.54
CA GLN A 359 -4.57 -7.76 -24.52
C GLN A 359 -5.96 -8.03 -23.93
N GLU A 360 -6.48 -9.26 -24.07
CA GLU A 360 -7.79 -9.61 -23.52
C GLU A 360 -7.77 -9.56 -22.00
N THR A 361 -6.71 -10.07 -21.36
CA THR A 361 -6.53 -9.98 -19.89
C THR A 361 -6.41 -8.51 -19.43
N ALA A 362 -5.75 -7.62 -20.18
CA ALA A 362 -5.69 -6.21 -19.85
C ALA A 362 -7.07 -5.52 -19.94
N ALA A 363 -7.91 -5.93 -20.89
CA ALA A 363 -9.25 -5.40 -21.12
C ALA A 363 -10.33 -6.03 -20.22
N ALA A 364 -10.17 -7.28 -19.83
CA ALA A 364 -11.16 -8.01 -19.04
C ALA A 364 -11.12 -7.62 -17.54
N ILE A 365 -12.26 -7.82 -16.89
CA ILE A 365 -12.35 -7.85 -15.44
C ILE A 365 -12.36 -9.30 -14.99
N ALA A 366 -11.40 -9.68 -14.14
CA ALA A 366 -11.33 -11.04 -13.62
C ALA A 366 -12.62 -11.44 -12.85
N PRO A 367 -13.05 -12.68 -12.92
CA PRO A 367 -14.23 -13.13 -12.18
C PRO A 367 -14.11 -12.85 -10.69
N TYR A 368 -15.22 -12.48 -10.06
CA TYR A 368 -15.28 -12.23 -8.62
C TYR A 368 -15.01 -13.53 -7.84
N GLN A 369 -14.14 -13.43 -6.85
CA GLN A 369 -13.83 -14.53 -5.94
C GLN A 369 -13.90 -14.06 -4.50
N THR A 370 -14.56 -14.83 -3.64
CA THR A 370 -14.69 -14.56 -2.20
C THR A 370 -13.47 -14.99 -1.39
N THR A 371 -12.58 -15.76 -2.00
CA THR A 371 -11.32 -16.21 -1.41
C THR A 371 -10.20 -15.97 -2.41
N ALA A 372 -9.09 -15.37 -1.96
CA ALA A 372 -7.89 -15.24 -2.75
C ALA A 372 -6.70 -15.84 -1.99
N LYS A 373 -5.77 -16.44 -2.73
CA LYS A 373 -4.50 -16.90 -2.16
C LYS A 373 -3.60 -15.69 -1.94
N ALA A 374 -3.10 -15.52 -0.72
CA ALA A 374 -2.15 -14.45 -0.41
C ALA A 374 -0.83 -14.65 -1.18
N GLY A 375 -0.36 -13.60 -1.83
CA GLY A 375 0.92 -13.60 -2.56
C GLY A 375 2.01 -12.74 -1.94
N GLY A 376 1.64 -11.74 -1.14
CA GLY A 376 2.55 -10.79 -0.51
C GLY A 376 2.00 -10.27 0.80
N SER A 377 2.65 -9.25 1.36
CA SER A 377 2.22 -8.52 2.55
C SER A 377 2.00 -7.06 2.18
N THR A 378 1.11 -6.38 2.89
CA THR A 378 0.92 -4.92 2.82
C THR A 378 0.52 -4.39 4.18
N ASP A 379 0.90 -3.18 4.50
CA ASP A 379 0.51 -2.50 5.73
C ASP A 379 -0.95 -1.97 5.70
N VAL A 380 -1.66 -2.09 4.56
CA VAL A 380 -3.13 -1.97 4.49
C VAL A 380 -3.81 -3.03 5.37
N GLY A 381 -3.14 -4.15 5.66
CA GLY A 381 -3.60 -5.15 6.62
C GLY A 381 -3.99 -4.50 7.94
N ASP A 382 -3.13 -3.70 8.53
CA ASP A 382 -3.39 -3.00 9.79
C ASP A 382 -4.59 -2.04 9.71
N VAL A 383 -4.75 -1.31 8.60
CA VAL A 383 -5.94 -0.49 8.37
C VAL A 383 -7.22 -1.34 8.36
N SER A 384 -7.17 -2.53 7.76
CA SER A 384 -8.31 -3.44 7.67
C SER A 384 -8.75 -4.01 9.03
N PHE A 385 -7.87 -4.01 10.02
CA PHE A 385 -8.22 -4.35 11.42
C PHE A 385 -8.73 -3.14 12.22
N ALA A 386 -8.50 -1.93 11.76
CA ALA A 386 -9.02 -0.72 12.38
C ALA A 386 -10.42 -0.36 11.85
N VAL A 387 -10.66 -0.49 10.54
CA VAL A 387 -11.90 -0.09 9.85
C VAL A 387 -12.24 -1.05 8.72
N PRO A 388 -13.53 -1.21 8.34
CA PRO A 388 -13.91 -1.95 7.14
C PRO A 388 -13.16 -1.42 5.92
N THR A 389 -12.33 -2.26 5.31
CA THR A 389 -11.42 -1.88 4.23
C THR A 389 -11.67 -2.75 3.00
N VAL A 390 -11.59 -2.17 1.82
CA VAL A 390 -11.72 -2.88 0.55
C VAL A 390 -10.75 -2.35 -0.49
N GLY A 391 -10.18 -3.28 -1.27
CA GLY A 391 -9.27 -2.96 -2.36
C GLY A 391 -9.55 -3.72 -3.64
N PHE A 392 -8.88 -3.30 -4.71
CA PHE A 392 -8.91 -3.93 -6.03
C PHE A 392 -7.60 -3.64 -6.77
N GLY A 393 -7.34 -4.38 -7.85
CA GLY A 393 -6.20 -4.14 -8.74
C GLY A 393 -6.66 -3.70 -10.13
N THR A 394 -5.81 -2.93 -10.83
CA THR A 394 -6.01 -2.60 -12.24
C THR A 394 -4.77 -2.92 -13.06
N ALA A 395 -4.97 -3.17 -14.37
CA ALA A 395 -3.90 -3.47 -15.31
C ALA A 395 -3.12 -2.19 -15.64
N THR A 396 -2.08 -1.92 -14.87
CA THR A 396 -1.10 -0.84 -15.09
C THR A 396 0.18 -1.36 -15.74
N TRP A 397 0.33 -2.67 -15.80
CA TRP A 397 1.44 -3.38 -16.41
C TRP A 397 0.94 -4.34 -17.48
N VAL A 398 1.84 -4.74 -18.36
CA VAL A 398 1.56 -5.77 -19.36
C VAL A 398 1.20 -7.09 -18.64
N PRO A 399 0.14 -7.79 -19.04
CA PRO A 399 -0.24 -9.07 -18.43
C PRO A 399 0.92 -10.07 -18.35
N GLY A 400 1.06 -10.72 -17.20
CA GLY A 400 2.19 -11.60 -16.89
C GLY A 400 3.36 -10.92 -16.20
N THR A 401 3.41 -9.58 -16.15
CA THR A 401 4.44 -8.84 -15.43
C THR A 401 4.30 -9.05 -13.92
N ALA A 402 5.40 -9.45 -13.27
CA ALA A 402 5.48 -9.51 -11.82
C ALA A 402 5.76 -8.12 -11.23
N ALA A 403 5.22 -7.85 -10.04
CA ALA A 403 5.65 -6.72 -9.23
C ALA A 403 7.17 -6.82 -8.92
N HIS A 404 7.80 -5.70 -8.59
CA HIS A 404 9.24 -5.61 -8.26
C HIS A 404 10.15 -6.04 -9.41
N SER A 405 9.71 -5.80 -10.65
CA SER A 405 10.49 -6.08 -11.88
C SER A 405 10.74 -4.81 -12.68
N TRP A 406 11.80 -4.83 -13.52
CA TRP A 406 12.08 -3.73 -14.43
C TRP A 406 10.94 -3.50 -15.43
N GLN A 407 10.22 -4.57 -15.84
CA GLN A 407 9.07 -4.50 -16.72
C GLN A 407 7.92 -3.69 -16.08
N ALA A 408 7.70 -3.85 -14.77
CA ALA A 408 6.70 -3.08 -14.03
C ALA A 408 7.05 -1.58 -14.01
N VAL A 409 8.32 -1.23 -13.76
CA VAL A 409 8.79 0.16 -13.81
C VAL A 409 8.61 0.74 -15.21
N ALA A 410 9.07 0.00 -16.24
CA ALA A 410 8.98 0.45 -17.63
C ALA A 410 7.52 0.71 -18.07
N ALA A 411 6.60 -0.22 -17.81
CA ALA A 411 5.19 -0.08 -18.18
C ALA A 411 4.49 1.03 -17.38
N GLY A 412 4.78 1.16 -16.08
CA GLY A 412 4.24 2.21 -15.21
C GLY A 412 4.59 3.62 -15.67
N GLY A 413 5.77 3.81 -16.29
CA GLY A 413 6.19 5.07 -16.89
C GLY A 413 5.58 5.40 -18.25
N THR A 414 4.59 4.63 -18.73
CA THR A 414 3.95 4.79 -20.05
C THR A 414 2.47 5.09 -19.95
N THR A 415 1.83 5.32 -21.11
CA THR A 415 0.37 5.47 -21.20
C THR A 415 -0.40 4.21 -20.79
N ILE A 416 0.21 3.02 -20.81
CA ILE A 416 -0.37 1.78 -20.25
C ILE A 416 -0.64 1.96 -18.76
N GLY A 417 0.38 2.38 -18.00
CA GLY A 417 0.25 2.68 -16.58
C GLY A 417 -0.82 3.75 -16.32
N ASN A 418 -0.77 4.85 -17.07
CA ASN A 418 -1.73 5.96 -16.95
C ASN A 418 -3.18 5.52 -17.20
N LYS A 419 -3.43 4.65 -18.19
CA LYS A 419 -4.79 4.12 -18.43
C LYS A 419 -5.29 3.26 -17.27
N GLY A 420 -4.45 2.36 -16.74
CA GLY A 420 -4.79 1.56 -15.56
C GLY A 420 -5.04 2.43 -14.32
N MET A 421 -4.24 3.48 -14.13
CA MET A 421 -4.44 4.51 -13.10
C MET A 421 -5.82 5.18 -13.20
N MET A 422 -6.25 5.55 -14.41
CA MET A 422 -7.57 6.18 -14.63
C MET A 422 -8.73 5.21 -14.42
N VAL A 423 -8.56 3.91 -14.74
CA VAL A 423 -9.52 2.86 -14.37
C VAL A 423 -9.69 2.81 -12.84
N ALA A 424 -8.57 2.85 -12.10
CA ALA A 424 -8.59 2.85 -10.65
C ALA A 424 -9.27 4.11 -10.09
N ALA A 425 -8.90 5.30 -10.57
CA ALA A 425 -9.50 6.57 -10.13
C ALA A 425 -11.04 6.59 -10.33
N LYS A 426 -11.51 6.12 -11.48
CA LYS A 426 -12.95 6.01 -11.78
C LYS A 426 -13.65 5.01 -10.86
N THR A 427 -13.04 3.85 -10.62
CA THR A 427 -13.62 2.81 -9.76
C THR A 427 -13.71 3.25 -8.30
N LEU A 428 -12.65 3.88 -7.75
CA LEU A 428 -12.67 4.51 -6.43
C LEU A 428 -13.76 5.58 -6.31
N THR A 429 -13.87 6.44 -7.33
CA THR A 429 -14.88 7.51 -7.38
C THR A 429 -16.29 6.94 -7.31
N LEU A 430 -16.63 5.96 -8.16
CA LEU A 430 -17.94 5.31 -8.14
C LEU A 430 -18.23 4.63 -6.80
N SER A 431 -17.24 3.94 -6.25
CA SER A 431 -17.39 3.22 -4.99
C SER A 431 -17.64 4.17 -3.81
N ALA A 432 -16.90 5.29 -3.73
CA ALA A 432 -17.14 6.30 -2.71
C ALA A 432 -18.52 6.97 -2.86
N ILE A 433 -18.93 7.32 -4.09
CA ILE A 433 -20.26 7.90 -4.36
C ILE A 433 -21.37 6.91 -3.96
N GLU A 434 -21.21 5.62 -4.24
CA GLU A 434 -22.18 4.59 -3.86
C GLU A 434 -22.29 4.48 -2.34
N LEU A 435 -21.18 4.52 -1.60
CA LEU A 435 -21.18 4.52 -0.14
C LEU A 435 -21.90 5.74 0.43
N PHE A 436 -21.65 6.95 -0.06
CA PHE A 436 -22.36 8.15 0.37
C PHE A 436 -23.87 8.10 0.08
N ASN A 437 -24.30 7.36 -0.94
CA ASN A 437 -25.71 7.18 -1.29
C ASN A 437 -26.38 5.99 -0.58
N ASN A 438 -25.60 5.08 0.00
CA ASN A 438 -26.12 3.85 0.58
C ASN A 438 -25.64 3.62 2.03
N PRO A 439 -26.24 4.32 3.02
CA PRO A 439 -25.91 4.11 4.43
C PRO A 439 -26.10 2.67 4.93
N LYS A 440 -27.00 1.91 4.31
CA LYS A 440 -27.21 0.49 4.64
C LYS A 440 -26.01 -0.36 4.32
N LEU A 441 -25.29 -0.05 3.24
CA LEU A 441 -24.05 -0.75 2.87
C LEU A 441 -22.93 -0.45 3.88
N ILE A 442 -22.80 0.81 4.32
CA ILE A 442 -21.85 1.17 5.39
C ILE A 442 -22.15 0.39 6.67
N ALA A 443 -23.43 0.32 7.07
CA ALA A 443 -23.84 -0.43 8.25
C ALA A 443 -23.57 -1.94 8.11
N ALA A 444 -23.86 -2.53 6.95
CA ALA A 444 -23.57 -3.93 6.67
C ALA A 444 -22.05 -4.23 6.73
N ALA A 445 -21.24 -3.36 6.13
CA ALA A 445 -19.79 -3.50 6.15
C ALA A 445 -19.21 -3.42 7.58
N LYS A 446 -19.70 -2.48 8.40
CA LYS A 446 -19.30 -2.37 9.81
C LYS A 446 -19.72 -3.60 10.62
N LYS A 447 -20.90 -4.13 10.39
CA LYS A 447 -21.37 -5.35 11.06
C LYS A 447 -20.48 -6.54 10.69
N GLU A 448 -20.24 -6.77 9.40
CA GLU A 448 -19.34 -7.84 8.93
C GLU A 448 -17.93 -7.69 9.53
N HIS A 449 -17.41 -6.48 9.58
CA HIS A 449 -16.08 -6.20 10.16
C HIS A 449 -16.02 -6.59 11.64
N GLN A 450 -17.02 -6.19 12.44
CA GLN A 450 -17.10 -6.55 13.86
C GLN A 450 -17.23 -8.06 14.08
N GLU A 451 -18.04 -8.74 13.26
CA GLU A 451 -18.18 -10.20 13.30
C GLU A 451 -16.87 -10.92 12.99
N ARG A 452 -16.08 -10.42 12.03
CA ARG A 452 -14.77 -10.99 11.69
C ARG A 452 -13.68 -10.73 12.72
N LEU A 453 -13.70 -9.55 13.36
CA LEU A 453 -12.79 -9.21 14.44
C LEU A 453 -13.03 -10.06 15.69
N GLY A 454 -14.29 -10.35 16.01
CA GLY A 454 -14.69 -10.94 17.28
C GLY A 454 -14.83 -9.91 18.40
N ALA A 455 -15.61 -10.25 19.44
CA ALA A 455 -15.98 -9.34 20.52
C ALA A 455 -14.80 -8.85 21.36
N ASP A 456 -13.78 -9.68 21.53
CA ASP A 456 -12.62 -9.43 22.42
C ASP A 456 -11.41 -8.88 21.68
N PHE A 457 -11.52 -8.62 20.37
CA PHE A 457 -10.39 -8.15 19.58
C PHE A 457 -9.87 -6.79 20.06
N LYS A 458 -8.57 -6.72 20.25
CA LYS A 458 -7.82 -5.48 20.49
C LYS A 458 -6.71 -5.37 19.48
N TYR A 459 -6.65 -4.28 18.76
CA TYR A 459 -5.56 -4.03 17.84
C TYR A 459 -4.25 -3.82 18.59
N VAL A 460 -3.24 -4.60 18.21
CA VAL A 460 -1.85 -4.49 18.72
C VAL A 460 -0.93 -4.48 17.50
N PRO A 461 -0.16 -3.41 17.28
CA PRO A 461 0.74 -3.34 16.13
C PRO A 461 1.90 -4.35 16.29
N LEU A 462 2.22 -5.10 15.25
CA LEU A 462 3.30 -6.10 15.29
C LEU A 462 4.70 -5.45 15.39
N ILE A 463 4.80 -4.16 15.06
CA ILE A 463 6.02 -3.35 15.24
C ILE A 463 6.28 -2.94 16.70
N GLY A 464 5.33 -3.20 17.63
CA GLY A 464 5.43 -2.73 19.03
C GLY A 464 5.37 -1.21 19.16
N ASP A 465 6.10 -0.67 20.15
CA ASP A 465 6.10 0.76 20.49
C ASP A 465 7.21 1.57 19.80
N ARG A 466 7.99 0.96 18.90
CA ARG A 466 9.10 1.65 18.23
C ARG A 466 8.63 2.88 17.45
N ALA A 467 9.49 3.90 17.38
CA ALA A 467 9.30 5.03 16.49
C ALA A 467 9.51 4.62 15.01
N PRO A 468 8.96 5.37 14.04
CA PRO A 468 9.27 5.14 12.63
C PRO A 468 10.77 5.19 12.35
N ALA A 469 11.29 4.19 11.63
CA ALA A 469 12.70 4.12 11.27
C ALA A 469 12.96 4.99 10.04
N LEU A 470 12.95 6.31 10.21
CA LEU A 470 13.01 7.29 9.11
C LEU A 470 14.27 7.16 8.23
N ASN A 471 15.28 6.44 8.67
CA ASN A 471 16.56 6.22 8.00
C ASN A 471 16.80 4.78 7.51
N TYR A 472 15.75 3.93 7.45
CA TYR A 472 15.92 2.52 7.09
C TYR A 472 16.37 2.28 5.64
N ARG A 473 16.31 3.32 4.80
CA ARG A 473 16.76 3.33 3.39
C ARG A 473 18.05 4.11 3.15
N ASN A 474 18.71 4.62 4.20
CA ASN A 474 20.00 5.31 4.11
C ASN A 474 21.15 4.33 3.98
#